data_47d5393492d0b322e97728b518873163
#
_entry.id   47d5393492d0b322e97728b518873163
#
_cell.length_a   1.000
_cell.length_b   1.000
_cell.length_c   1.000
_cell.angle_alpha   90.00
_cell.angle_beta   90.00
_cell.angle_gamma   90.00
#
_symmetry.space_group_name_H-M   'P 1'
#
loop_
_entity.id
_entity.type
_entity.pdbx_description
1 polymer ?
#
loop_
_entity_poly.entity_id
_entity_poly.type
_entity_poly.pdbx_seq_one_letter_code
_entity_poly.pdbx_strand_id
1 'polypeptide(L)'
;SLSDGIKSTISMVGDIAYRMAVLNPQLLNNILTTPGVIMIDEIDMHLHPEWQKKIIHDLTTIFPNAQFFFTTHSPSVLANVESKHVQILEEHQIYPPSRNTYGSNVDEILIEVMKSDVKPQDISSLIEQFDEEIDNHNLKKAKDILNKMVTKLGENNSDVIKAQIEIDLLEMDDDIL
;
A
#
# COMPACT_ATOMS: atom_id res chain seq x y z
N SER A 1 13.22 16.43 -21.13
CA SER A 1 13.23 16.96 -19.75
C SER A 1 13.14 15.78 -18.77
N LEU A 2 13.88 15.83 -17.67
CA LEU A 2 13.75 14.85 -16.58
C LEU A 2 12.32 14.86 -16.03
N SER A 3 11.77 13.67 -15.72
CA SER A 3 10.47 13.58 -15.06
C SER A 3 10.52 14.25 -13.67
N ASP A 4 9.38 14.71 -13.18
CA ASP A 4 9.34 15.43 -11.90
C ASP A 4 9.75 14.51 -10.73
N GLY A 5 9.49 13.21 -10.80
CA GLY A 5 9.99 12.23 -9.82
C GLY A 5 11.51 12.14 -9.77
N ILE A 6 12.21 12.14 -10.94
CA ILE A 6 13.67 12.17 -10.99
C ILE A 6 14.22 13.46 -10.36
N LYS A 7 13.61 14.60 -10.66
CA LYS A 7 14.04 15.89 -10.08
C LYS A 7 13.89 15.88 -8.56
N SER A 8 12.76 15.38 -8.04
CA SER A 8 12.50 15.28 -6.59
C SER A 8 13.53 14.39 -5.90
N THR A 9 13.82 13.21 -6.45
CA THR A 9 14.82 12.28 -5.90
C THR A 9 16.21 12.89 -5.91
N ILE A 10 16.64 13.50 -7.03
CA ILE A 10 17.95 14.15 -7.13
C ILE A 10 18.04 15.33 -6.13
N SER A 11 16.98 16.12 -6.00
CA SER A 11 16.95 17.23 -5.05
C SER A 11 17.07 16.76 -3.61
N MET A 12 16.36 15.68 -3.24
CA MET A 12 16.45 15.08 -1.92
C MET A 12 17.84 14.53 -1.62
N VAL A 13 18.41 13.74 -2.53
CA VAL A 13 19.80 13.21 -2.38
C VAL A 13 20.80 14.35 -2.26
N GLY A 14 20.65 15.39 -3.09
CA GLY A 14 21.50 16.58 -3.04
C GLY A 14 21.41 17.34 -1.72
N ASP A 15 20.22 17.53 -1.18
CA ASP A 15 20.01 18.19 0.12
C ASP A 15 20.62 17.37 1.28
N ILE A 16 20.41 16.04 1.27
CA ILE A 16 21.03 15.15 2.26
C ILE A 16 22.56 15.24 2.20
N ALA A 17 23.14 15.08 1.02
CA ALA A 17 24.58 15.15 0.84
C ALA A 17 25.16 16.52 1.24
N TYR A 18 24.48 17.61 0.90
CA TYR A 18 24.86 18.95 1.32
C TYR A 18 24.86 19.12 2.85
N ARG A 19 23.80 18.68 3.52
CA ARG A 19 23.73 18.74 5.00
C ARG A 19 24.80 17.88 5.65
N MET A 20 25.05 16.67 5.14
CA MET A 20 26.11 15.81 5.63
C MET A 20 27.49 16.48 5.48
N ALA A 21 27.75 17.17 4.35
CA ALA A 21 28.99 17.91 4.13
C ALA A 21 29.17 19.08 5.12
N VAL A 22 28.09 19.85 5.34
CA VAL A 22 28.11 20.99 6.27
C VAL A 22 28.33 20.54 7.70
N LEU A 23 27.70 19.46 8.11
CA LEU A 23 27.80 18.92 9.48
C LEU A 23 29.10 18.17 9.73
N ASN A 24 29.76 17.66 8.68
CA ASN A 24 30.98 16.85 8.77
C ASN A 24 32.08 17.36 7.82
N PRO A 25 32.53 18.61 7.95
CA PRO A 25 33.47 19.21 7.00
C PRO A 25 34.83 18.49 6.92
N GLN A 26 35.16 17.72 7.93
CA GLN A 26 36.39 16.90 7.98
C GLN A 26 36.28 15.62 7.10
N LEU A 27 35.07 15.22 6.65
CA LEU A 27 34.81 13.99 5.91
C LEU A 27 34.43 14.26 4.45
N LEU A 28 34.74 15.43 3.89
CA LEU A 28 34.31 15.85 2.55
C LEU A 28 34.61 14.85 1.42
N ASN A 29 35.69 14.06 1.53
CA ASN A 29 36.03 13.04 0.56
C ASN A 29 35.18 11.75 0.68
N ASN A 30 34.43 11.60 1.77
CA ASN A 30 33.66 10.40 2.12
C ASN A 30 32.23 10.72 2.56
N ILE A 31 31.63 11.78 2.04
CA ILE A 31 30.31 12.28 2.45
C ILE A 31 29.25 11.20 2.41
N LEU A 32 29.17 10.45 1.30
CA LEU A 32 28.14 9.43 1.10
C LEU A 32 28.27 8.24 2.06
N THR A 33 29.44 8.01 2.62
CA THR A 33 29.71 6.95 3.60
C THR A 33 29.82 7.46 5.04
N THR A 34 29.52 8.74 5.27
CA THR A 34 29.49 9.34 6.60
C THR A 34 28.35 8.74 7.41
N PRO A 35 28.60 8.28 8.66
CA PRO A 35 27.53 7.84 9.53
C PRO A 35 26.66 9.01 9.99
N GLY A 36 25.36 8.77 10.09
CA GLY A 36 24.40 9.79 10.52
C GLY A 36 23.02 9.21 10.74
N VAL A 37 22.17 10.00 11.35
CA VAL A 37 20.72 9.71 11.47
C VAL A 37 19.95 10.70 10.60
N ILE A 38 19.14 10.18 9.70
CA ILE A 38 18.38 10.96 8.74
C ILE A 38 16.90 10.66 8.95
N MET A 39 16.12 11.71 9.19
CA MET A 39 14.67 11.61 9.36
C MET A 39 14.00 12.31 8.20
N ILE A 40 13.11 11.61 7.51
CA ILE A 40 12.36 12.14 6.38
C ILE A 40 10.87 11.87 6.63
N ASP A 41 10.11 12.95 6.71
CA ASP A 41 8.67 12.89 6.84
C ASP A 41 8.03 12.79 5.46
N GLU A 42 7.03 11.93 5.31
CA GLU A 42 6.29 11.69 4.05
C GLU A 42 7.21 11.43 2.85
N ILE A 43 8.03 10.37 2.93
CA ILE A 43 9.01 10.02 1.89
C ILE A 43 8.39 9.82 0.49
N ASP A 44 7.11 9.50 0.43
CA ASP A 44 6.33 9.29 -0.79
C ASP A 44 5.79 10.59 -1.42
N MET A 45 5.87 11.71 -0.70
CA MET A 45 5.31 12.98 -1.18
C MET A 45 5.92 13.39 -2.52
N HIS A 46 5.06 13.73 -3.48
CA HIS A 46 5.42 14.13 -4.86
C HIS A 46 6.14 13.06 -5.70
N LEU A 47 6.23 11.82 -5.23
CA LEU A 47 6.80 10.72 -6.01
C LEU A 47 5.70 9.97 -6.77
N HIS A 48 5.96 9.69 -8.04
CA HIS A 48 5.15 8.74 -8.80
C HIS A 48 5.25 7.33 -8.19
N PRO A 49 4.19 6.49 -8.18
CA PRO A 49 4.22 5.15 -7.56
C PRO A 49 5.42 4.27 -7.93
N GLU A 50 5.90 4.34 -9.17
CA GLU A 50 7.12 3.61 -9.59
C GLU A 50 8.40 4.06 -8.87
N TRP A 51 8.47 5.32 -8.44
CA TRP A 51 9.59 5.85 -7.66
C TRP A 51 9.42 5.54 -6.17
N GLN A 52 8.18 5.53 -5.67
CA GLN A 52 7.88 5.13 -4.30
C GLN A 52 8.37 3.72 -3.98
N LYS A 53 8.29 2.80 -4.95
CA LYS A 53 8.78 1.42 -4.81
C LYS A 53 10.30 1.31 -4.60
N LYS A 54 11.08 2.29 -5.03
CA LYS A 54 12.56 2.23 -5.06
C LYS A 54 13.23 3.18 -4.10
N ILE A 55 12.55 4.23 -3.67
CA ILE A 55 13.16 5.36 -2.96
C ILE A 55 13.95 4.94 -1.72
N ILE A 56 13.42 4.01 -0.90
CA ILE A 56 14.10 3.54 0.31
C ILE A 56 15.36 2.76 -0.06
N HIS A 57 15.27 1.86 -1.03
CA HIS A 57 16.41 1.09 -1.52
C HIS A 57 17.50 2.02 -2.08
N ASP A 58 17.12 3.00 -2.88
CA ASP A 58 18.05 3.94 -3.49
C ASP A 58 18.76 4.79 -2.41
N LEU A 59 18.05 5.35 -1.45
CA LEU A 59 18.64 6.13 -0.37
C LEU A 59 19.58 5.30 0.52
N THR A 60 19.19 4.09 0.89
CA THR A 60 20.03 3.22 1.72
C THR A 60 21.25 2.69 0.97
N THR A 61 21.18 2.61 -0.36
CA THR A 61 22.32 2.26 -1.22
C THR A 61 23.28 3.44 -1.38
N ILE A 62 22.77 4.66 -1.56
CA ILE A 62 23.58 5.87 -1.71
C ILE A 62 24.29 6.24 -0.40
N PHE A 63 23.62 6.06 0.75
CA PHE A 63 24.13 6.42 2.06
C PHE A 63 24.19 5.19 2.99
N PRO A 64 25.09 4.23 2.73
CA PRO A 64 25.08 2.90 3.36
C PRO A 64 25.35 2.90 4.88
N ASN A 65 25.96 3.97 5.41
CA ASN A 65 26.29 4.11 6.81
C ASN A 65 25.30 5.03 7.57
N ALA A 66 24.28 5.55 6.89
CA ALA A 66 23.26 6.36 7.53
C ALA A 66 22.13 5.46 8.06
N GLN A 67 21.62 5.80 9.25
CA GLN A 67 20.38 5.25 9.78
C GLN A 67 19.22 6.15 9.35
N PHE A 68 18.22 5.57 8.71
CA PHE A 68 17.05 6.30 8.26
C PHE A 68 15.82 6.03 9.12
N PHE A 69 15.03 7.08 9.33
CA PHE A 69 13.65 7.01 9.80
C PHE A 69 12.77 7.70 8.78
N PHE A 70 11.81 6.97 8.24
CA PHE A 70 10.85 7.50 7.28
C PHE A 70 9.44 7.43 7.83
N THR A 71 8.63 8.44 7.56
CA THR A 71 7.18 8.29 7.62
C THR A 71 6.61 8.17 6.21
N THR A 72 5.51 7.45 6.06
CA THR A 72 4.84 7.27 4.77
C THR A 72 3.38 6.92 4.98
N HIS A 73 2.55 7.37 4.05
CA HIS A 73 1.16 6.93 3.87
C HIS A 73 0.98 6.12 2.58
N SER A 74 2.08 5.69 1.95
CA SER A 74 2.04 4.95 0.70
C SER A 74 2.14 3.44 0.90
N PRO A 75 1.11 2.67 0.52
CA PRO A 75 1.20 1.22 0.48
C PRO A 75 2.25 0.73 -0.52
N SER A 76 2.53 1.51 -1.58
CA SER A 76 3.59 1.18 -2.55
C SER A 76 4.98 1.23 -1.94
N VAL A 77 5.22 2.11 -0.97
CA VAL A 77 6.47 2.12 -0.19
C VAL A 77 6.53 0.89 0.70
N LEU A 78 5.47 0.63 1.48
CA LEU A 78 5.40 -0.48 2.44
C LEU A 78 5.55 -1.84 1.77
N ALA A 79 4.99 -2.03 0.57
CA ALA A 79 5.13 -3.26 -0.22
C ALA A 79 6.59 -3.63 -0.55
N ASN A 80 7.52 -2.68 -0.43
CA ASN A 80 8.94 -2.85 -0.75
C ASN A 80 9.84 -2.81 0.49
N VAL A 81 9.26 -2.90 1.70
CA VAL A 81 9.99 -2.87 2.98
C VAL A 81 9.63 -4.11 3.80
N GLU A 82 10.66 -4.80 4.31
CA GLU A 82 10.46 -5.94 5.20
C GLU A 82 9.75 -5.52 6.49
N SER A 83 8.78 -6.31 6.94
CA SER A 83 7.92 -6.01 8.10
C SER A 83 8.70 -5.70 9.39
N LYS A 84 9.88 -6.29 9.57
CA LYS A 84 10.76 -6.03 10.72
C LYS A 84 11.25 -4.57 10.79
N HIS A 85 11.21 -3.85 9.67
CA HIS A 85 11.59 -2.44 9.58
C HIS A 85 10.37 -1.49 9.57
N VAL A 86 9.16 -2.04 9.58
CA VAL A 86 7.91 -1.27 9.60
C VAL A 86 7.38 -1.16 11.01
N GLN A 87 6.97 0.04 11.39
CA GLN A 87 6.29 0.32 12.65
C GLN A 87 5.02 1.10 12.35
N ILE A 88 3.93 0.71 12.96
CA ILE A 88 2.64 1.42 12.86
C ILE A 88 2.51 2.33 14.07
N LEU A 89 2.28 3.61 13.84
CA LEU A 89 1.99 4.59 14.86
C LEU A 89 0.49 4.90 14.86
N GLU A 90 -0.21 4.48 15.89
CA GLU A 90 -1.65 4.71 16.05
C GLU A 90 -1.95 5.01 17.52
N GLU A 91 -2.78 6.01 17.79
CA GLU A 91 -3.16 6.42 19.16
C GLU A 91 -1.99 6.59 20.13
N HIS A 92 -0.89 7.19 19.67
CA HIS A 92 0.36 7.38 20.44
C HIS A 92 1.07 6.07 20.86
N GLN A 93 0.72 4.96 20.24
CA GLN A 93 1.38 3.67 20.44
C GLN A 93 2.11 3.24 19.17
N ILE A 94 3.17 2.47 19.35
CA ILE A 94 3.98 1.93 18.26
C ILE A 94 3.92 0.41 18.33
N TYR A 95 3.55 -0.23 17.24
CA TYR A 95 3.49 -1.69 17.12
C TYR A 95 3.91 -2.17 15.72
N PRO A 96 4.41 -3.41 15.60
CA PRO A 96 4.74 -3.97 14.30
C PRO A 96 3.47 -4.27 13.49
N PRO A 97 3.55 -4.35 12.16
CA PRO A 97 2.42 -4.78 11.34
C PRO A 97 2.02 -6.22 11.67
N SER A 98 0.72 -6.51 11.59
CA SER A 98 0.16 -7.84 11.88
C SER A 98 0.55 -8.89 10.84
N ARG A 99 0.92 -8.47 9.63
CA ARG A 99 1.29 -9.32 8.49
C ARG A 99 2.58 -8.84 7.81
N ASN A 100 3.09 -9.70 6.92
CA ASN A 100 4.25 -9.35 6.11
C ASN A 100 3.86 -8.27 5.09
N THR A 101 4.65 -7.20 5.01
CA THR A 101 4.46 -6.10 4.07
C THR A 101 5.21 -6.32 2.77
N TYR A 102 6.39 -6.93 2.84
CA TYR A 102 7.25 -7.13 1.68
C TYR A 102 6.63 -8.10 0.67
N GLY A 103 6.42 -7.63 -0.54
CA GLY A 103 5.85 -8.41 -1.63
C GLY A 103 4.33 -8.55 -1.60
N SER A 104 3.64 -8.00 -0.59
CA SER A 104 2.17 -7.92 -0.57
C SER A 104 1.66 -6.96 -1.62
N ASN A 105 0.43 -7.19 -2.08
CA ASN A 105 -0.19 -6.25 -2.99
C ASN A 105 -0.68 -4.99 -2.24
N VAL A 106 -0.92 -3.92 -2.99
CA VAL A 106 -1.29 -2.61 -2.46
C VAL A 106 -2.61 -2.66 -1.66
N ASP A 107 -3.58 -3.43 -2.15
CA ASP A 107 -4.91 -3.53 -1.52
C ASP A 107 -4.83 -4.26 -0.18
N GLU A 108 -4.03 -5.32 -0.08
CA GLU A 108 -3.78 -6.02 1.18
C GLU A 108 -3.15 -5.09 2.23
N ILE A 109 -2.17 -4.27 1.83
CA ILE A 109 -1.54 -3.31 2.74
C ILE A 109 -2.53 -2.24 3.17
N LEU A 110 -3.35 -1.72 2.26
CA LEU A 110 -4.38 -0.73 2.59
C LEU A 110 -5.37 -1.27 3.62
N ILE A 111 -5.89 -2.48 3.42
CA ILE A 111 -6.89 -3.07 4.31
C ILE A 111 -6.26 -3.47 5.66
N GLU A 112 -5.16 -4.23 5.62
CA GLU A 112 -4.68 -4.95 6.80
C GLU A 112 -3.66 -4.17 7.64
N VAL A 113 -2.86 -3.31 6.99
CA VAL A 113 -1.83 -2.52 7.66
C VAL A 113 -2.30 -1.11 7.92
N MET A 114 -2.94 -0.49 6.93
CA MET A 114 -3.37 0.91 7.01
C MET A 114 -4.83 1.06 7.47
N LYS A 115 -5.58 -0.04 7.59
CA LYS A 115 -6.98 -0.09 8.01
C LYS A 115 -7.88 0.89 7.21
N SER A 116 -7.59 1.00 5.92
CA SER A 116 -8.28 1.90 5.01
C SER A 116 -9.24 1.14 4.11
N ASP A 117 -10.41 1.70 3.88
CA ASP A 117 -11.36 1.17 2.90
C ASP A 117 -10.80 1.33 1.49
N VAL A 118 -10.74 0.24 0.75
CA VAL A 118 -10.25 0.22 -0.64
C VAL A 118 -11.36 0.60 -1.62
N LYS A 119 -12.61 0.40 -1.22
CA LYS A 119 -13.79 0.61 -2.07
C LYS A 119 -14.69 1.72 -1.53
N PRO A 120 -15.44 2.39 -2.42
CA PRO A 120 -16.49 3.30 -2.00
C PRO A 120 -17.47 2.60 -1.06
N GLN A 121 -17.94 3.29 -0.01
CA GLN A 121 -18.78 2.73 1.04
C GLN A 121 -20.06 2.09 0.52
N ASP A 122 -20.65 2.64 -0.55
CA ASP A 122 -21.86 2.11 -1.18
C ASP A 122 -21.60 0.77 -1.92
N ILE A 123 -20.38 0.53 -2.36
CA ILE A 123 -19.97 -0.74 -2.96
C ILE A 123 -19.64 -1.76 -1.88
N SER A 124 -18.92 -1.37 -0.83
CA SER A 124 -18.65 -2.25 0.33
C SER A 124 -19.94 -2.75 0.94
N SER A 125 -20.94 -1.85 1.15
CA SER A 125 -22.26 -2.24 1.66
C SER A 125 -23.02 -3.19 0.73
N LEU A 126 -22.88 -3.07 -0.59
CA LEU A 126 -23.50 -4.01 -1.53
C LEU A 126 -22.87 -5.41 -1.46
N ILE A 127 -21.55 -5.47 -1.30
CA ILE A 127 -20.83 -6.74 -1.16
C ILE A 127 -21.25 -7.41 0.17
N GLU A 128 -21.23 -6.68 1.28
CA GLU A 128 -21.67 -7.21 2.58
C GLU A 128 -23.10 -7.75 2.54
N GLN A 129 -24.04 -7.00 1.92
CA GLN A 129 -25.42 -7.47 1.75
C GLN A 129 -25.50 -8.71 0.87
N PHE A 130 -24.66 -8.81 -0.16
CA PHE A 130 -24.60 -9.99 -1.02
C PHE A 130 -24.14 -11.21 -0.21
N ASP A 131 -23.04 -11.08 0.54
CA ASP A 131 -22.48 -12.15 1.37
C ASP A 131 -23.50 -12.63 2.43
N GLU A 132 -24.22 -11.70 3.09
CA GLU A 132 -25.30 -12.04 4.03
C GLU A 132 -26.42 -12.84 3.38
N GLU A 133 -26.86 -12.50 2.17
CA GLU A 133 -27.95 -13.23 1.50
C GLU A 133 -27.48 -14.58 0.94
N ILE A 134 -26.20 -14.72 0.59
CA ILE A 134 -25.56 -16.00 0.24
C ILE A 134 -25.53 -16.92 1.48
N ASP A 135 -25.05 -16.42 2.62
CA ASP A 135 -25.00 -17.19 3.88
C ASP A 135 -26.38 -17.63 4.34
N ASN A 136 -27.39 -16.81 4.09
CA ASN A 136 -28.81 -17.13 4.37
C ASN A 136 -29.48 -18.02 3.31
N HIS A 137 -28.74 -18.49 2.29
CA HIS A 137 -29.26 -19.29 1.17
C HIS A 137 -30.42 -18.60 0.40
N ASN A 138 -30.42 -17.26 0.37
CA ASN A 138 -31.47 -16.47 -0.27
C ASN A 138 -31.06 -16.07 -1.70
N LEU A 139 -30.98 -17.06 -2.61
CA LEU A 139 -30.53 -16.89 -4.00
C LEU A 139 -31.27 -15.77 -4.76
N LYS A 140 -32.57 -15.59 -4.48
CA LYS A 140 -33.34 -14.55 -5.19
C LYS A 140 -32.83 -13.16 -4.86
N LYS A 141 -32.60 -12.85 -3.59
CA LYS A 141 -32.10 -11.54 -3.19
C LYS A 141 -30.61 -11.36 -3.56
N ALA A 142 -29.80 -12.41 -3.45
CA ALA A 142 -28.42 -12.38 -3.88
C ALA A 142 -28.31 -12.00 -5.36
N LYS A 143 -29.15 -12.57 -6.23
CA LYS A 143 -29.23 -12.19 -7.65
C LYS A 143 -29.67 -10.74 -7.89
N ASP A 144 -30.62 -10.24 -7.09
CA ASP A 144 -31.03 -8.84 -7.18
C ASP A 144 -29.90 -7.87 -6.79
N ILE A 145 -29.08 -8.25 -5.79
CA ILE A 145 -27.91 -7.47 -5.38
C ILE A 145 -26.82 -7.56 -6.44
N LEU A 146 -26.53 -8.75 -6.98
CA LEU A 146 -25.58 -8.93 -8.08
C LEU A 146 -25.93 -8.03 -9.29
N ASN A 147 -27.20 -7.94 -9.66
CA ASN A 147 -27.63 -7.05 -10.75
C ASN A 147 -27.34 -5.57 -10.47
N LYS A 148 -27.47 -5.15 -9.21
CA LYS A 148 -27.07 -3.79 -8.78
C LYS A 148 -25.56 -3.60 -8.85
N MET A 149 -24.77 -4.61 -8.47
CA MET A 149 -23.31 -4.59 -8.59
C MET A 149 -22.89 -4.52 -10.06
N VAL A 150 -23.48 -5.34 -10.95
CA VAL A 150 -23.25 -5.29 -12.39
C VAL A 150 -23.53 -3.89 -12.96
N THR A 151 -24.63 -3.29 -12.55
CA THR A 151 -25.02 -1.95 -13.05
C THR A 151 -24.02 -0.86 -12.63
N LYS A 152 -23.42 -0.97 -11.44
CA LYS A 152 -22.48 0.02 -10.91
C LYS A 152 -21.03 -0.23 -11.31
N LEU A 153 -20.59 -1.47 -11.35
CA LEU A 153 -19.19 -1.86 -11.51
C LEU A 153 -18.87 -2.40 -12.90
N GLY A 154 -19.90 -2.85 -13.65
CA GLY A 154 -19.76 -3.54 -14.93
C GLY A 154 -19.51 -5.04 -14.79
N GLU A 155 -19.86 -5.80 -15.83
CA GLU A 155 -19.81 -7.27 -15.83
C GLU A 155 -18.40 -7.86 -15.64
N ASN A 156 -17.36 -7.13 -16.09
CA ASN A 156 -15.97 -7.60 -16.01
C ASN A 156 -15.26 -7.23 -14.69
N ASN A 157 -15.98 -6.68 -13.71
CA ASN A 157 -15.40 -6.37 -12.41
C ASN A 157 -15.14 -7.65 -11.60
N SER A 158 -14.01 -7.73 -10.89
CA SER A 158 -13.60 -8.91 -10.14
C SER A 158 -14.60 -9.34 -9.06
N ASP A 159 -15.27 -8.38 -8.41
CA ASP A 159 -16.25 -8.69 -7.36
C ASP A 159 -17.55 -9.21 -7.97
N VAL A 160 -17.95 -8.67 -9.12
CA VAL A 160 -19.12 -9.17 -9.87
C VAL A 160 -18.87 -10.60 -10.35
N ILE A 161 -17.69 -10.87 -10.89
CA ILE A 161 -17.34 -12.24 -11.34
C ILE A 161 -17.34 -13.23 -10.17
N LYS A 162 -16.76 -12.83 -9.01
CA LYS A 162 -16.78 -13.68 -7.81
C LYS A 162 -18.20 -13.97 -7.34
N ALA A 163 -19.01 -12.93 -7.21
CA ALA A 163 -20.40 -13.06 -6.80
C ALA A 163 -21.23 -13.95 -7.78
N GLN A 164 -20.97 -13.86 -9.07
CA GLN A 164 -21.62 -14.72 -10.05
C GLN A 164 -21.22 -16.20 -9.87
N ILE A 165 -19.93 -16.47 -9.65
CA ILE A 165 -19.43 -17.83 -9.43
C ILE A 165 -20.05 -18.43 -8.14
N GLU A 166 -20.20 -17.65 -7.07
CA GLU A 166 -20.83 -18.12 -5.83
C GLU A 166 -22.29 -18.49 -6.01
N ILE A 167 -23.04 -17.69 -6.78
CA ILE A 167 -24.42 -18.03 -7.14
C ILE A 167 -24.47 -19.32 -7.97
N ASP A 168 -23.61 -19.42 -8.99
CA ASP A 168 -23.58 -20.59 -9.87
C ASP A 168 -23.26 -21.88 -9.09
N LEU A 169 -22.35 -21.81 -8.13
CA LEU A 169 -22.03 -22.94 -7.24
C LEU A 169 -23.21 -23.36 -6.37
N LEU A 170 -23.91 -22.41 -5.77
CA LEU A 170 -25.10 -22.73 -4.94
C LEU A 170 -26.26 -23.31 -5.76
N GLU A 171 -26.46 -22.86 -7.01
CA GLU A 171 -27.47 -23.44 -7.90
C GLU A 171 -27.12 -24.88 -8.30
N MET A 172 -25.82 -25.17 -8.47
CA MET A 172 -25.39 -26.55 -8.79
C MET A 172 -25.61 -27.50 -7.61
N ASP A 173 -25.46 -27.04 -6.37
CA ASP A 173 -25.69 -27.84 -5.16
C ASP A 173 -27.19 -28.13 -4.92
N ASP A 174 -28.07 -27.14 -5.24
CA ASP A 174 -29.54 -27.33 -5.14
C ASP A 174 -30.10 -28.30 -6.19
N ASP A 175 -29.45 -28.44 -7.36
CA ASP A 175 -29.87 -29.39 -8.40
C ASP A 175 -29.45 -30.84 -8.16
N ILE A 176 -28.62 -31.12 -7.12
CA ILE A 176 -28.10 -32.44 -6.78
C ILE A 176 -28.91 -33.09 -5.63
N LEU A 177 -29.79 -32.37 -4.95
CA LEU A 177 -30.67 -32.82 -3.86
C LEU A 177 -32.11 -33.07 -4.32
#